data_2af9b1efa1bdc21ed22d355966e72fc9
#
_entry.id   2af9b1efa1bdc21ed22d355966e72fc9
#
_cell.length_a   1.000
_cell.length_b   1.000
_cell.length_c   1.000
_cell.angle_alpha   90.00
_cell.angle_beta   90.00
_cell.angle_gamma   90.00
#
_symmetry.space_group_name_H-M   'P 1'
#
loop_
_entity.id
_entity.type
_entity.pdbx_description
1 polymer ?
#
loop_
_entity_poly.entity_id
_entity_poly.type
_entity_poly.pdbx_seq_one_letter_code
_entity_poly.pdbx_strand_id
1 'polypeptide(L)'
;MRKVLMSGAAFLTSSVTQTGEEIESLASDESLKNMEKQLSLLERYLNELPDKLLGLGVRTVLALILFVIGSRLIAMIRHFFRRAMERSSASEEAAQFLDSSIKFVSYTILVFMILQLFGVEAASIATVIGSVGVTIGLAIQGSLSNCIGGILIMMLKPFHVGDYIIEGGGNEGIVQQISVFYTKLATYDNQIILIPNGNLANSSLTNVTDEAERRVDLKVGISYDSDIRSARKAVQEIAKKNPYVLPEREITVNV
;
A
#
# COMPACT_ATOMS: atom_id res chain seq x y z
N MET A 1 -64.72 77.40 7.36
CA MET A 1 -63.77 76.67 6.60
C MET A 1 -62.35 76.70 7.20
N ARG A 2 -61.82 77.82 7.69
CA ARG A 2 -60.48 77.97 8.28
C ARG A 2 -60.22 77.17 9.58
N LYS A 3 -61.25 76.98 10.48
CA LYS A 3 -61.16 76.29 11.74
C LYS A 3 -61.06 74.72 11.56
N VAL A 4 -61.63 74.20 10.52
CA VAL A 4 -61.60 72.70 10.25
C VAL A 4 -60.25 72.33 9.68
N LEU A 5 -59.61 73.14 8.87
CA LEU A 5 -58.27 72.89 8.33
C LEU A 5 -57.18 72.99 9.39
N MET A 6 -57.30 73.91 10.39
CA MET A 6 -56.33 73.98 11.48
C MET A 6 -56.43 72.85 12.47
N SER A 7 -57.65 72.27 12.68
CA SER A 7 -57.85 71.14 13.54
C SER A 7 -57.30 69.80 12.88
N GLY A 8 -57.44 69.66 11.57
CA GLY A 8 -56.87 68.53 10.82
C GLY A 8 -55.36 68.55 10.76
N ALA A 9 -54.79 69.77 10.59
CA ALA A 9 -53.31 69.91 10.60
C ALA A 9 -52.71 69.62 11.98
N ALA A 10 -53.34 70.03 13.07
CA ALA A 10 -52.89 69.72 14.43
C ALA A 10 -52.97 68.23 14.78
N PHE A 11 -54.02 67.55 14.28
CA PHE A 11 -54.16 66.14 14.48
C PHE A 11 -53.10 65.30 13.68
N LEU A 12 -52.82 65.73 12.48
CA LEU A 12 -51.79 65.07 11.67
C LEU A 12 -50.35 65.32 12.22
N THR A 13 -50.08 66.50 12.73
CA THR A 13 -48.77 66.77 13.37
C THR A 13 -48.60 66.02 14.67
N SER A 14 -49.65 65.90 15.51
CA SER A 14 -49.58 65.14 16.76
C SER A 14 -49.45 63.60 16.50
N SER A 15 -50.08 63.06 15.48
CA SER A 15 -49.94 61.67 15.13
C SER A 15 -48.57 61.36 14.56
N VAL A 16 -47.98 62.23 13.75
CA VAL A 16 -46.64 62.05 13.19
C VAL A 16 -45.54 62.14 14.27
N THR A 17 -45.71 63.12 15.24
CA THR A 17 -44.77 63.18 16.38
C THR A 17 -44.85 62.00 17.28
N GLN A 18 -46.05 61.48 17.57
CA GLN A 18 -46.25 60.29 18.40
C GLN A 18 -45.69 59.02 17.72
N THR A 19 -45.87 58.93 16.42
CA THR A 19 -45.28 57.81 15.65
C THR A 19 -43.76 57.90 15.57
N GLY A 20 -43.22 59.10 15.49
CA GLY A 20 -41.77 59.35 15.52
C GLY A 20 -41.13 59.01 16.85
N GLU A 21 -41.71 59.38 17.98
CA GLU A 21 -41.24 59.00 19.33
C GLU A 21 -41.36 57.52 19.58
N GLU A 22 -42.38 56.84 19.06
CA GLU A 22 -42.58 55.37 19.20
C GLU A 22 -41.55 54.59 18.36
N ILE A 23 -41.23 55.06 17.14
CA ILE A 23 -40.17 54.52 16.30
C ILE A 23 -38.79 54.70 16.94
N GLU A 24 -38.52 55.89 17.50
CA GLU A 24 -37.26 56.17 18.16
C GLU A 24 -37.07 55.39 19.45
N SER A 25 -38.18 55.14 20.21
CA SER A 25 -38.16 54.29 21.40
C SER A 25 -37.95 52.80 21.04
N LEU A 26 -38.60 52.31 19.98
CA LEU A 26 -38.40 50.95 19.49
C LEU A 26 -37.00 50.73 18.93
N ALA A 27 -36.46 51.68 18.18
CA ALA A 27 -35.09 51.63 17.66
C ALA A 27 -34.03 51.68 18.78
N SER A 28 -34.26 52.48 19.83
CA SER A 28 -33.39 52.51 21.00
C SER A 28 -33.45 51.21 21.82
N ASP A 29 -34.63 50.63 21.95
CA ASP A 29 -34.85 49.39 22.70
C ASP A 29 -34.20 48.17 21.97
N GLU A 30 -34.27 48.17 20.64
CA GLU A 30 -33.59 47.14 19.82
C GLU A 30 -32.08 47.31 19.85
N SER A 31 -31.56 48.54 19.81
CA SER A 31 -30.14 48.81 19.92
C SER A 31 -29.58 48.47 21.31
N LEU A 32 -30.33 48.72 22.36
CA LEU A 32 -29.98 48.34 23.73
C LEU A 32 -29.97 46.81 23.90
N LYS A 33 -30.98 46.10 23.39
CA LYS A 33 -31.01 44.61 23.39
C LYS A 33 -29.83 43.98 22.61
N ASN A 34 -29.48 44.57 21.48
CA ASN A 34 -28.34 44.13 20.72
C ASN A 34 -27.00 44.35 21.46
N MET A 35 -26.89 45.48 22.16
CA MET A 35 -25.73 45.79 22.97
C MET A 35 -25.61 44.89 24.20
N GLU A 36 -26.72 44.64 24.91
CA GLU A 36 -26.79 43.66 26.02
C GLU A 36 -26.41 42.25 25.55
N LYS A 37 -26.90 41.83 24.38
CA LYS A 37 -26.55 40.54 23.78
C LYS A 37 -25.04 40.45 23.45
N GLN A 38 -24.46 41.50 22.91
CA GLN A 38 -23.02 41.54 22.66
C GLN A 38 -22.21 41.55 23.97
N LEU A 39 -22.64 42.28 24.98
CA LEU A 39 -21.98 42.29 26.29
C LEU A 39 -22.05 40.89 26.96
N SER A 40 -23.22 40.25 26.92
CA SER A 40 -23.36 38.88 27.48
C SER A 40 -22.51 37.86 26.75
N LEU A 41 -22.32 38.00 25.44
CA LEU A 41 -21.40 37.16 24.65
C LEU A 41 -19.95 37.42 25.06
N LEU A 42 -19.55 38.69 25.21
CA LEU A 42 -18.20 39.06 25.66
C LEU A 42 -17.92 38.54 27.08
N GLU A 43 -18.87 38.67 28.02
CA GLU A 43 -18.74 38.14 29.38
C GLU A 43 -18.58 36.60 29.36
N ARG A 44 -19.34 35.88 28.52
CA ARG A 44 -19.17 34.43 28.35
C ARG A 44 -17.79 34.08 27.81
N TYR A 45 -17.34 34.77 26.77
CA TYR A 45 -16.01 34.59 26.23
C TYR A 45 -14.90 34.82 27.25
N LEU A 46 -14.99 35.91 28.02
CA LEU A 46 -14.04 36.27 29.07
C LEU A 46 -14.03 35.27 30.21
N ASN A 47 -15.17 34.74 30.62
CA ASN A 47 -15.28 33.75 31.68
C ASN A 47 -14.83 32.34 31.21
N GLU A 48 -14.95 32.00 29.93
CA GLU A 48 -14.49 30.75 29.37
C GLU A 48 -13.00 30.76 28.97
N LEU A 49 -12.39 31.95 28.83
CA LEU A 49 -10.98 32.07 28.44
C LEU A 49 -10.01 31.36 29.41
N PRO A 50 -10.14 31.49 30.76
CA PRO A 50 -9.24 30.80 31.68
C PRO A 50 -9.29 29.30 31.54
N ASP A 51 -10.49 28.71 31.41
CA ASP A 51 -10.67 27.26 31.27
C ASP A 51 -10.14 26.76 29.93
N LYS A 52 -10.35 27.50 28.85
CA LYS A 52 -9.79 27.16 27.53
C LYS A 52 -8.26 27.25 27.52
N LEU A 53 -7.69 28.28 28.16
CA LEU A 53 -6.23 28.42 28.28
C LEU A 53 -5.61 27.34 29.16
N LEU A 54 -6.25 26.99 30.28
CA LEU A 54 -5.80 25.88 31.14
C LEU A 54 -5.89 24.55 30.38
N GLY A 55 -6.98 24.30 29.65
CA GLY A 55 -7.15 23.11 28.82
C GLY A 55 -6.08 23.02 27.72
N LEU A 56 -5.77 24.12 27.03
CA LEU A 56 -4.66 24.17 26.06
C LEU A 56 -3.30 23.95 26.72
N GLY A 57 -3.06 24.53 27.90
CA GLY A 57 -1.83 24.33 28.65
C GLY A 57 -1.61 22.85 29.02
N VAL A 58 -2.62 22.20 29.55
CA VAL A 58 -2.58 20.77 29.89
C VAL A 58 -2.34 19.90 28.63
N ARG A 59 -3.06 20.17 27.54
CA ARG A 59 -2.85 19.44 26.26
C ARG A 59 -1.45 19.63 25.72
N THR A 60 -0.89 20.84 25.82
CA THR A 60 0.48 21.14 25.38
C THR A 60 1.50 20.37 26.21
N VAL A 61 1.35 20.33 27.55
CA VAL A 61 2.22 19.56 28.42
C VAL A 61 2.15 18.07 28.10
N LEU A 62 0.93 17.51 27.92
CA LEU A 62 0.75 16.12 27.52
C LEU A 62 1.37 15.82 26.15
N ALA A 63 1.22 16.73 25.19
CA ALA A 63 1.84 16.61 23.87
C ALA A 63 3.37 16.59 23.95
N LEU A 64 3.97 17.43 24.79
CA LEU A 64 5.43 17.43 25.02
C LEU A 64 5.90 16.11 25.66
N ILE A 65 5.19 15.65 26.67
CA ILE A 65 5.49 14.35 27.29
C ILE A 65 5.40 13.22 26.26
N LEU A 66 4.31 13.18 25.49
CA LEU A 66 4.12 12.18 24.44
C LEU A 66 5.21 12.27 23.36
N PHE A 67 5.60 13.48 22.97
CA PHE A 67 6.70 13.70 22.02
C PHE A 67 8.05 13.21 22.56
N VAL A 68 8.38 13.49 23.82
CA VAL A 68 9.64 13.02 24.43
C VAL A 68 9.66 11.50 24.54
N ILE A 69 8.60 10.90 25.07
CA ILE A 69 8.50 9.44 25.19
C ILE A 69 8.49 8.78 23.81
N GLY A 70 7.68 9.29 22.89
CA GLY A 70 7.59 8.77 21.52
C GLY A 70 8.91 8.86 20.77
N SER A 71 9.61 9.99 20.86
CA SER A 71 10.91 10.15 20.20
C SER A 71 11.98 9.20 20.77
N ARG A 72 11.95 8.91 22.08
CA ARG A 72 12.83 7.91 22.70
C ARG A 72 12.51 6.49 22.22
N LEU A 73 11.22 6.15 22.12
CA LEU A 73 10.77 4.87 21.59
C LEU A 73 11.18 4.69 20.13
N ILE A 74 10.97 5.72 19.30
CA ILE A 74 11.39 5.73 17.90
C ILE A 74 12.90 5.53 17.78
N ALA A 75 13.69 6.23 18.59
CA ALA A 75 15.15 6.05 18.61
C ALA A 75 15.56 4.62 18.99
N MET A 76 14.87 4.00 19.95
CA MET A 76 15.10 2.61 20.35
C MET A 76 14.78 1.63 19.22
N ILE A 77 13.63 1.80 18.56
CA ILE A 77 13.21 0.98 17.41
C ILE A 77 14.25 1.08 16.28
N ARG A 78 14.64 2.30 15.91
CA ARG A 78 15.65 2.54 14.86
C ARG A 78 16.99 1.90 15.21
N HIS A 79 17.42 2.02 16.45
CA HIS A 79 18.67 1.40 16.91
C HIS A 79 18.64 -0.13 16.82
N PHE A 80 17.50 -0.74 17.16
CA PHE A 80 17.32 -2.18 17.02
C PHE A 80 17.40 -2.62 15.54
N PHE A 81 16.68 -1.92 14.66
CA PHE A 81 16.69 -2.20 13.22
C PHE A 81 18.09 -2.00 12.62
N ARG A 82 18.75 -0.91 12.94
CA ARG A 82 20.11 -0.64 12.46
C ARG A 82 21.10 -1.74 12.87
N ARG A 83 21.05 -2.20 14.12
CA ARG A 83 21.87 -3.34 14.58
C ARG A 83 21.56 -4.63 13.85
N ALA A 84 20.29 -4.90 13.55
CA ALA A 84 19.89 -6.08 12.79
C ALA A 84 20.43 -6.04 11.35
N MET A 85 20.44 -4.85 10.75
CA MET A 85 20.96 -4.66 9.39
C MET A 85 22.50 -4.71 9.32
N GLU A 86 23.20 -4.18 10.31
CA GLU A 86 24.67 -4.28 10.41
C GLU A 86 25.15 -5.75 10.50
N ARG A 87 24.29 -6.67 10.97
CA ARG A 87 24.56 -8.12 10.99
C ARG A 87 24.17 -8.84 9.68
N SER A 88 23.44 -8.17 8.82
CA SER A 88 23.03 -8.68 7.50
C SER A 88 24.00 -8.18 6.45
N SER A 89 24.19 -8.92 5.34
CA SER A 89 24.98 -8.48 4.19
C SER A 89 24.27 -7.41 3.34
N ALA A 90 23.40 -6.60 3.95
CA ALA A 90 22.70 -5.53 3.27
C ALA A 90 23.66 -4.38 2.94
N SER A 91 23.47 -3.73 1.77
CA SER A 91 24.27 -2.56 1.42
C SER A 91 23.99 -1.39 2.36
N GLU A 92 24.97 -0.51 2.52
CA GLU A 92 24.85 0.66 3.40
C GLU A 92 23.73 1.61 2.94
N GLU A 93 23.52 1.72 1.61
CA GLU A 93 22.47 2.54 1.02
C GLU A 93 21.07 1.98 1.37
N ALA A 94 20.89 0.66 1.33
CA ALA A 94 19.64 0.02 1.72
C ALA A 94 19.35 0.23 3.22
N ALA A 95 20.39 0.16 4.06
CA ALA A 95 20.28 0.43 5.49
C ALA A 95 19.85 1.87 5.78
N GLN A 96 20.45 2.85 5.11
CA GLN A 96 20.10 4.27 5.24
C GLN A 96 18.67 4.56 4.76
N PHE A 97 18.27 3.97 3.64
CA PHE A 97 16.91 4.12 3.10
C PHE A 97 15.86 3.59 4.08
N LEU A 98 16.07 2.39 4.62
CA LEU A 98 15.16 1.79 5.59
C LEU A 98 15.10 2.57 6.91
N ASP A 99 16.24 3.03 7.43
CA ASP A 99 16.29 3.87 8.63
C ASP A 99 15.50 5.17 8.43
N SER A 100 15.68 5.82 7.27
CA SER A 100 14.95 7.03 6.92
C SER A 100 13.44 6.79 6.78
N SER A 101 13.06 5.67 6.19
CA SER A 101 11.66 5.27 6.01
C SER A 101 10.98 4.98 7.36
N ILE A 102 11.64 4.22 8.24
CA ILE A 102 11.16 3.93 9.60
C ILE A 102 11.02 5.24 10.38
N LYS A 103 12.02 6.13 10.30
CA LYS A 103 11.96 7.44 10.93
C LYS A 103 10.75 8.23 10.46
N PHE A 104 10.56 8.36 9.15
CA PHE A 104 9.45 9.12 8.57
C PHE A 104 8.09 8.59 9.01
N VAL A 105 7.85 7.29 8.87
CA VAL A 105 6.58 6.65 9.25
C VAL A 105 6.31 6.81 10.73
N SER A 106 7.31 6.54 11.58
CA SER A 106 7.15 6.60 13.04
C SER A 106 6.86 8.03 13.54
N TYR A 107 7.54 9.04 13.00
CA TYR A 107 7.25 10.44 13.35
C TYR A 107 5.89 10.89 12.81
N THR A 108 5.47 10.42 11.63
CA THR A 108 4.13 10.70 11.10
C THR A 108 3.04 10.17 12.05
N ILE A 109 3.20 8.95 12.54
CA ILE A 109 2.27 8.36 13.53
C ILE A 109 2.29 9.18 14.82
N LEU A 110 3.46 9.55 15.33
CA LEU A 110 3.59 10.38 16.54
C LEU A 110 2.90 11.73 16.39
N VAL A 111 3.05 12.39 15.24
CA VAL A 111 2.36 13.66 14.96
C VAL A 111 0.84 13.46 14.96
N PHE A 112 0.32 12.40 14.34
CA PHE A 112 -1.12 12.12 14.38
C PHE A 112 -1.64 11.85 15.80
N MET A 113 -0.89 11.15 16.63
CA MET A 113 -1.23 10.95 18.05
C MET A 113 -1.29 12.28 18.81
N ILE A 114 -0.36 13.19 18.53
CA ILE A 114 -0.34 14.53 19.14
C ILE A 114 -1.54 15.37 18.66
N LEU A 115 -1.88 15.32 17.37
CA LEU A 115 -3.02 16.06 16.82
C LEU A 115 -4.35 15.65 17.48
N GLN A 116 -4.51 14.37 17.88
CA GLN A 116 -5.70 13.92 18.61
C GLN A 116 -5.83 14.60 19.99
N LEU A 117 -4.73 14.90 20.69
CA LEU A 117 -4.77 15.66 21.95
C LEU A 117 -5.30 17.08 21.75
N PHE A 118 -5.10 17.66 20.57
CA PHE A 118 -5.62 18.98 20.21
C PHE A 118 -7.04 18.95 19.64
N GLY A 119 -7.68 17.78 19.60
CA GLY A 119 -9.09 17.64 19.23
C GLY A 119 -9.31 17.28 17.76
N VAL A 120 -8.27 16.91 17.02
CA VAL A 120 -8.45 16.35 15.67
C VAL A 120 -9.14 15.00 15.79
N GLU A 121 -10.25 14.86 15.09
CA GLU A 121 -11.06 13.64 15.13
C GLU A 121 -10.31 12.43 14.56
N ALA A 122 -10.34 11.33 15.29
CA ALA A 122 -9.65 10.10 14.90
C ALA A 122 -10.11 9.58 13.52
N ALA A 123 -11.39 9.77 13.18
CA ALA A 123 -11.94 9.40 11.87
C ALA A 123 -11.27 10.15 10.71
N SER A 124 -11.00 11.45 10.88
CA SER A 124 -10.31 12.27 9.89
C SER A 124 -8.87 11.77 9.66
N ILE A 125 -8.16 11.46 10.75
CA ILE A 125 -6.79 10.88 10.67
C ILE A 125 -6.82 9.51 9.99
N ALA A 126 -7.76 8.65 10.36
CA ALA A 126 -7.92 7.32 9.77
C ALA A 126 -8.19 7.40 8.26
N THR A 127 -8.98 8.39 7.82
CA THR A 127 -9.26 8.62 6.39
C THR A 127 -7.99 8.98 5.63
N VAL A 128 -7.16 9.89 6.17
CA VAL A 128 -5.89 10.29 5.56
C VAL A 128 -4.91 9.11 5.51
N ILE A 129 -4.73 8.39 6.63
CA ILE A 129 -3.85 7.22 6.68
C ILE A 129 -4.34 6.14 5.71
N GLY A 130 -5.66 5.90 5.65
CA GLY A 130 -6.26 4.91 4.76
C GLY A 130 -6.01 5.23 3.29
N SER A 131 -6.24 6.48 2.87
CA SER A 131 -6.01 6.89 1.47
C SER A 131 -4.54 6.81 1.06
N VAL A 132 -3.63 7.25 1.91
CA VAL A 132 -2.18 7.13 1.70
C VAL A 132 -1.78 5.64 1.71
N GLY A 133 -2.33 4.85 2.62
CA GLY A 133 -2.07 3.41 2.72
C GLY A 133 -2.47 2.65 1.46
N VAL A 134 -3.65 2.94 0.89
CA VAL A 134 -4.09 2.35 -0.38
C VAL A 134 -3.12 2.72 -1.50
N THR A 135 -2.73 3.99 -1.61
CA THR A 135 -1.80 4.45 -2.65
C THR A 135 -0.45 3.74 -2.57
N ILE A 136 0.13 3.65 -1.36
CA ILE A 136 1.39 2.94 -1.13
C ILE A 136 1.20 1.44 -1.41
N GLY A 137 0.10 0.83 -0.95
CA GLY A 137 -0.20 -0.58 -1.17
C GLY A 137 -0.23 -0.94 -2.65
N LEU A 138 -0.89 -0.12 -3.47
CA LEU A 138 -0.91 -0.29 -4.93
C LEU A 138 0.50 -0.12 -5.54
N ALA A 139 1.28 0.84 -5.05
CA ALA A 139 2.64 1.07 -5.57
C ALA A 139 3.61 -0.12 -5.30
N ILE A 140 3.45 -0.82 -4.18
CA ILE A 140 4.32 -1.97 -3.81
C ILE A 140 3.71 -3.34 -4.12
N GLN A 141 2.49 -3.38 -4.69
CA GLN A 141 1.73 -4.62 -4.94
C GLN A 141 2.55 -5.69 -5.68
N GLY A 142 3.29 -5.30 -6.73
CA GLY A 142 4.13 -6.23 -7.50
C GLY A 142 5.26 -6.84 -6.67
N SER A 143 5.93 -6.05 -5.85
CA SER A 143 6.99 -6.53 -4.97
C SER A 143 6.45 -7.47 -3.89
N LEU A 144 5.30 -7.14 -3.32
CA LEU A 144 4.63 -7.99 -2.33
C LEU A 144 4.19 -9.32 -2.94
N SER A 145 3.64 -9.31 -4.16
CA SER A 145 3.28 -10.52 -4.91
C SER A 145 4.49 -11.43 -5.13
N ASN A 146 5.64 -10.86 -5.49
CA ASN A 146 6.87 -11.63 -5.68
C ASN A 146 7.39 -12.23 -4.37
N CYS A 147 7.32 -11.49 -3.27
CA CYS A 147 7.71 -11.98 -1.96
C CYS A 147 6.83 -13.15 -1.50
N ILE A 148 5.50 -13.01 -1.62
CA ILE A 148 4.55 -14.07 -1.27
C ILE A 148 4.76 -15.28 -2.19
N GLY A 149 4.92 -15.07 -3.50
CA GLY A 149 5.24 -16.15 -4.46
C GLY A 149 6.51 -16.90 -4.08
N GLY A 150 7.56 -16.20 -3.67
CA GLY A 150 8.80 -16.84 -3.21
C GLY A 150 8.62 -17.67 -1.95
N ILE A 151 7.86 -17.17 -0.98
CA ILE A 151 7.53 -17.93 0.24
C ILE A 151 6.73 -19.19 -0.12
N LEU A 152 5.72 -19.06 -0.99
CA LEU A 152 4.91 -20.22 -1.44
C LEU A 152 5.77 -21.26 -2.15
N ILE A 153 6.66 -20.86 -3.06
CA ILE A 153 7.57 -21.78 -3.75
C ILE A 153 8.48 -22.51 -2.74
N MET A 154 9.04 -21.80 -1.76
CA MET A 154 9.90 -22.40 -0.73
C MET A 154 9.13 -23.34 0.22
N MET A 155 7.84 -23.08 0.48
CA MET A 155 7.00 -23.92 1.34
C MET A 155 6.44 -25.14 0.62
N LEU A 156 5.81 -24.93 -0.56
CA LEU A 156 5.15 -25.99 -1.32
C LEU A 156 6.11 -26.80 -2.18
N LYS A 157 7.28 -26.22 -2.50
CA LYS A 157 8.35 -26.86 -3.28
C LYS A 157 7.87 -27.52 -4.58
N PRO A 158 7.17 -26.81 -5.46
CA PRO A 158 6.73 -27.36 -6.74
C PRO A 158 7.92 -27.69 -7.65
N PHE A 159 9.10 -27.20 -7.34
CA PHE A 159 10.40 -27.53 -7.93
C PHE A 159 11.52 -27.26 -6.92
N HIS A 160 12.67 -27.84 -7.16
CA HIS A 160 13.87 -27.72 -6.33
C HIS A 160 15.03 -27.08 -7.10
N VAL A 161 16.04 -26.62 -6.36
CA VAL A 161 17.31 -26.23 -6.99
C VAL A 161 17.92 -27.45 -7.66
N GLY A 162 18.24 -27.31 -8.94
CA GLY A 162 18.73 -28.40 -9.80
C GLY A 162 17.69 -28.91 -10.81
N ASP A 163 16.41 -28.63 -10.60
CA ASP A 163 15.34 -29.03 -11.53
C ASP A 163 15.38 -28.20 -12.82
N TYR A 164 15.05 -28.81 -13.93
CA TYR A 164 14.79 -28.15 -15.19
C TYR A 164 13.31 -27.81 -15.29
N ILE A 165 13.01 -26.52 -15.37
CA ILE A 165 11.63 -26.02 -15.42
C ILE A 165 11.37 -25.21 -16.69
N ILE A 166 10.12 -25.21 -17.13
CA ILE A 166 9.60 -24.39 -18.23
C ILE A 166 8.46 -23.56 -17.65
N GLU A 167 8.61 -22.25 -17.66
CA GLU A 167 7.59 -21.29 -17.18
C GLU A 167 6.60 -20.97 -18.30
N GLY A 168 5.36 -20.60 -17.97
CA GLY A 168 4.26 -20.34 -18.92
C GLY A 168 4.55 -19.27 -19.96
N GLY A 169 5.50 -18.36 -19.72
CA GLY A 169 5.98 -17.38 -20.68
C GLY A 169 7.04 -17.90 -21.66
N GLY A 170 7.42 -19.18 -21.55
CA GLY A 170 8.40 -19.82 -22.43
C GLY A 170 9.85 -19.71 -21.97
N ASN A 171 10.11 -19.13 -20.79
CA ASN A 171 11.43 -19.16 -20.20
C ASN A 171 11.71 -20.56 -19.64
N GLU A 172 12.88 -21.10 -19.95
CA GLU A 172 13.26 -22.44 -19.49
C GLU A 172 14.73 -22.50 -19.03
N GLY A 173 15.01 -23.42 -18.13
CA GLY A 173 16.37 -23.64 -17.63
C GLY A 173 16.44 -24.41 -16.32
N ILE A 174 17.65 -24.64 -15.85
CA ILE A 174 17.92 -25.29 -14.57
C ILE A 174 17.85 -24.26 -13.45
N VAL A 175 17.09 -24.56 -12.41
CA VAL A 175 16.97 -23.74 -11.21
C VAL A 175 18.30 -23.70 -10.47
N GLN A 176 18.95 -22.54 -10.46
CA GLN A 176 20.19 -22.33 -9.71
C GLN A 176 19.96 -21.87 -8.28
N GLN A 177 18.97 -20.99 -8.08
CA GLN A 177 18.70 -20.39 -6.78
C GLN A 177 17.26 -19.91 -6.70
N ILE A 178 16.64 -20.10 -5.55
CA ILE A 178 15.34 -19.53 -5.19
C ILE A 178 15.59 -18.47 -4.12
N SER A 179 15.33 -17.20 -4.44
CA SER A 179 15.42 -16.07 -3.52
C SER A 179 14.02 -15.60 -3.14
N VAL A 180 13.90 -14.64 -2.22
CA VAL A 180 12.59 -14.13 -1.76
C VAL A 180 11.75 -13.53 -2.90
N PHE A 181 12.37 -12.80 -3.83
CA PHE A 181 11.66 -12.08 -4.90
C PHE A 181 11.79 -12.72 -6.28
N TYR A 182 12.88 -13.43 -6.53
CA TYR A 182 13.24 -13.99 -7.84
C TYR A 182 13.76 -15.40 -7.72
N THR A 183 13.45 -16.21 -8.73
CA THR A 183 14.11 -17.49 -9.00
C THR A 183 15.07 -17.32 -10.15
N LYS A 184 16.30 -17.81 -9.99
CA LYS A 184 17.38 -17.75 -10.96
C LYS A 184 17.45 -19.05 -11.72
N LEU A 185 17.33 -19.00 -13.04
CA LEU A 185 17.53 -20.13 -13.95
C LEU A 185 18.82 -19.97 -14.74
N ALA A 186 19.43 -21.08 -15.10
CA ALA A 186 20.50 -21.15 -16.11
C ALA A 186 20.00 -21.90 -17.34
N THR A 187 20.11 -21.30 -18.50
CA THR A 187 19.83 -21.96 -19.77
C THR A 187 20.99 -22.89 -20.17
N TYR A 188 20.74 -23.77 -21.16
CA TYR A 188 21.80 -24.61 -21.72
C TYR A 188 22.94 -23.79 -22.39
N ASP A 189 22.64 -22.58 -22.87
CA ASP A 189 23.63 -21.65 -23.41
C ASP A 189 24.37 -20.86 -22.31
N ASN A 190 24.20 -21.29 -21.04
CA ASN A 190 24.81 -20.67 -19.87
C ASN A 190 24.39 -19.21 -19.64
N GLN A 191 23.20 -18.83 -20.11
CA GLN A 191 22.61 -17.54 -19.81
C GLN A 191 21.82 -17.62 -18.51
N ILE A 192 21.73 -16.49 -17.80
CA ILE A 192 20.99 -16.40 -16.56
C ILE A 192 19.66 -15.68 -16.81
N ILE A 193 18.57 -16.33 -16.41
CA ILE A 193 17.23 -15.77 -16.42
C ILE A 193 16.79 -15.54 -14.98
N LEU A 194 16.38 -14.34 -14.66
CA LEU A 194 15.76 -14.00 -13.36
C LEU A 194 14.26 -13.86 -13.56
N ILE A 195 13.50 -14.78 -12.99
CA ILE A 195 12.04 -14.78 -13.09
C ILE A 195 11.45 -14.30 -11.76
N PRO A 196 10.56 -13.27 -11.76
CA PRO A 196 9.85 -12.85 -10.57
C PRO A 196 9.03 -14.02 -10.00
N ASN A 197 9.14 -14.28 -8.70
CA ASN A 197 8.46 -15.41 -8.07
C ASN A 197 6.93 -15.34 -8.16
N GLY A 198 6.37 -14.12 -8.19
CA GLY A 198 4.94 -13.91 -8.40
C GLY A 198 4.46 -14.48 -9.74
N ASN A 199 5.27 -14.40 -10.80
CA ASN A 199 4.95 -14.99 -12.09
C ASN A 199 4.96 -16.53 -11.98
N LEU A 200 6.02 -17.11 -11.38
CA LEU A 200 6.13 -18.58 -11.21
C LEU A 200 5.01 -19.15 -10.34
N ALA A 201 4.59 -18.44 -9.30
CA ALA A 201 3.55 -18.89 -8.41
C ALA A 201 2.13 -18.79 -9.01
N ASN A 202 1.92 -17.87 -9.98
CA ASN A 202 0.60 -17.57 -10.55
C ASN A 202 0.43 -18.04 -12.00
N SER A 203 1.46 -18.64 -12.61
CA SER A 203 1.39 -19.18 -13.98
C SER A 203 1.52 -20.70 -13.99
N SER A 204 1.20 -21.32 -15.15
CA SER A 204 1.51 -22.72 -15.35
C SER A 204 3.02 -22.95 -15.37
N LEU A 205 3.46 -24.00 -14.75
CA LEU A 205 4.86 -24.41 -14.69
C LEU A 205 4.97 -25.89 -15.04
N THR A 206 5.90 -26.23 -15.90
CA THR A 206 6.27 -27.63 -16.20
C THR A 206 7.60 -27.93 -15.54
N ASN A 207 7.61 -28.84 -14.58
CA ASN A 207 8.84 -29.44 -14.05
C ASN A 207 9.19 -30.65 -14.90
N VAL A 208 10.30 -30.57 -15.62
CA VAL A 208 10.71 -31.60 -16.59
C VAL A 208 11.47 -32.72 -15.90
N THR A 209 12.06 -32.47 -14.74
CA THR A 209 12.98 -33.38 -14.05
C THR A 209 12.43 -33.96 -12.76
N ASP A 210 11.25 -33.57 -12.33
CA ASP A 210 10.61 -34.06 -11.10
C ASP A 210 10.28 -35.56 -11.17
N GLU A 211 9.77 -36.02 -12.32
CA GLU A 211 9.49 -37.41 -12.56
C GLU A 211 10.71 -38.14 -13.11
N ALA A 212 10.92 -39.37 -12.62
CA ALA A 212 12.07 -40.19 -13.01
C ALA A 212 12.03 -40.65 -14.48
N GLU A 213 10.83 -40.70 -15.06
CA GLU A 213 10.59 -41.15 -16.43
C GLU A 213 9.90 -40.06 -17.25
N ARG A 214 10.33 -39.89 -18.48
CA ARG A 214 9.69 -38.96 -19.42
C ARG A 214 9.71 -39.47 -20.84
N ARG A 215 8.73 -39.08 -21.65
CA ARG A 215 8.74 -39.30 -23.08
C ARG A 215 9.69 -38.36 -23.78
N VAL A 216 10.50 -38.90 -24.69
CA VAL A 216 11.37 -38.10 -25.55
C VAL A 216 10.91 -38.28 -27.00
N ASP A 217 10.50 -37.20 -27.63
CA ASP A 217 10.07 -37.19 -29.04
C ASP A 217 11.23 -36.68 -29.90
N LEU A 218 11.76 -37.58 -30.74
CA LEU A 218 12.86 -37.24 -31.64
C LEU A 218 12.38 -37.24 -33.08
N LYS A 219 12.85 -36.27 -33.86
CA LYS A 219 12.61 -36.21 -35.31
C LYS A 219 13.89 -36.54 -36.04
N VAL A 220 13.83 -37.59 -36.88
CA VAL A 220 14.96 -37.99 -37.69
C VAL A 220 14.61 -37.80 -39.16
N GLY A 221 15.39 -37.00 -39.86
CA GLY A 221 15.24 -36.84 -41.30
C GLY A 221 15.82 -38.03 -42.07
N ILE A 222 15.11 -38.52 -43.07
CA ILE A 222 15.57 -39.55 -43.99
C ILE A 222 15.59 -39.00 -45.41
N SER A 223 16.44 -39.61 -46.33
CA SER A 223 16.40 -39.24 -47.73
C SER A 223 15.11 -39.70 -48.39
N TYR A 224 14.67 -38.95 -49.38
CA TYR A 224 13.46 -39.30 -50.18
C TYR A 224 13.56 -40.65 -50.88
N ASP A 225 14.76 -41.09 -51.19
CA ASP A 225 15.02 -42.39 -51.82
C ASP A 225 15.13 -43.56 -50.81
N SER A 226 14.99 -43.30 -49.53
CA SER A 226 15.13 -44.31 -48.46
C SER A 226 13.83 -45.12 -48.28
N ASP A 227 13.96 -46.41 -48.07
CA ASP A 227 12.82 -47.25 -47.70
C ASP A 227 12.37 -46.94 -46.24
N ILE A 228 11.14 -46.45 -46.13
CA ILE A 228 10.53 -46.05 -44.83
C ILE A 228 10.49 -47.23 -43.86
N ARG A 229 10.25 -48.46 -44.32
CA ARG A 229 10.14 -49.64 -43.45
C ARG A 229 11.51 -49.99 -42.87
N SER A 230 12.54 -49.94 -43.68
CA SER A 230 13.92 -50.17 -43.25
C SER A 230 14.41 -49.11 -42.27
N ALA A 231 14.11 -47.84 -42.54
CA ALA A 231 14.42 -46.73 -41.65
C ALA A 231 13.71 -46.88 -40.28
N ARG A 232 12.43 -47.24 -40.27
CA ARG A 232 11.67 -47.47 -39.04
C ARG A 232 12.27 -48.61 -38.21
N LYS A 233 12.65 -49.73 -38.82
CA LYS A 233 13.31 -50.85 -38.12
C LYS A 233 14.65 -50.43 -37.53
N ALA A 234 15.47 -49.73 -38.29
CA ALA A 234 16.76 -49.25 -37.82
C ALA A 234 16.63 -48.33 -36.59
N VAL A 235 15.70 -47.34 -36.61
CA VAL A 235 15.43 -46.47 -35.46
C VAL A 235 14.94 -47.26 -34.24
N GLN A 236 14.03 -48.24 -34.44
CA GLN A 236 13.55 -49.07 -33.35
C GLN A 236 14.67 -49.95 -32.74
N GLU A 237 15.56 -50.50 -33.55
CA GLU A 237 16.67 -51.31 -33.08
C GLU A 237 17.69 -50.47 -32.29
N ILE A 238 17.99 -49.25 -32.77
CA ILE A 238 18.89 -48.33 -32.07
C ILE A 238 18.27 -47.90 -30.73
N ALA A 239 16.99 -47.57 -30.71
CA ALA A 239 16.27 -47.18 -29.48
C ALA A 239 16.27 -48.33 -28.45
N LYS A 240 16.00 -49.56 -28.89
CA LYS A 240 16.02 -50.76 -27.99
C LYS A 240 17.40 -51.05 -27.40
N LYS A 241 18.47 -50.72 -28.10
CA LYS A 241 19.85 -50.92 -27.62
C LYS A 241 20.34 -49.82 -26.71
N ASN A 242 19.62 -48.71 -26.63
CA ASN A 242 20.03 -47.58 -25.79
C ASN A 242 19.72 -47.86 -24.31
N PRO A 243 20.71 -47.79 -23.40
CA PRO A 243 20.53 -48.10 -21.98
C PRO A 243 19.62 -47.17 -21.23
N TYR A 244 19.36 -45.97 -21.79
CA TYR A 244 18.44 -44.97 -21.19
C TYR A 244 16.99 -45.13 -21.65
N VAL A 245 16.70 -46.04 -22.60
CA VAL A 245 15.33 -46.31 -23.03
C VAL A 245 14.79 -47.47 -22.21
N LEU A 246 13.66 -47.26 -21.58
CA LEU A 246 12.99 -48.25 -20.73
C LEU A 246 12.41 -49.37 -21.60
N PRO A 247 12.85 -50.64 -21.42
CA PRO A 247 12.41 -51.74 -22.27
C PRO A 247 10.92 -52.07 -22.09
N GLU A 248 10.33 -51.67 -20.97
CA GLU A 248 8.93 -51.92 -20.60
C GLU A 248 7.97 -50.94 -21.26
N ARG A 249 8.48 -49.85 -21.80
CA ARG A 249 7.69 -48.84 -22.47
C ARG A 249 7.69 -49.00 -23.98
N GLU A 250 6.56 -48.62 -24.61
CA GLU A 250 6.40 -48.75 -26.05
C GLU A 250 7.27 -47.70 -26.80
N ILE A 251 8.05 -48.19 -27.76
CA ILE A 251 8.81 -47.36 -28.69
C ILE A 251 7.97 -47.19 -29.96
N THR A 252 7.35 -46.03 -30.09
CA THR A 252 6.52 -45.72 -31.24
C THR A 252 7.34 -44.96 -32.29
N VAL A 253 7.37 -45.44 -33.53
CA VAL A 253 8.03 -44.78 -34.67
C VAL A 253 6.96 -44.46 -35.74
N ASN A 254 6.62 -43.19 -35.87
CA ASN A 254 5.69 -42.69 -36.87
C ASN A 254 6.45 -41.99 -38.00
N VAL A 255 5.86 -41.97 -39.20
CA VAL A 255 6.38 -41.29 -40.38
C VAL A 255 5.31 -40.34 -40.89
#